data_2bb5d9db19762421c84dcc009370d9b6
#
_entry.id   2bb5d9db19762421c84dcc009370d9b6
#
_cell.length_a   1.000
_cell.length_b   1.000
_cell.length_c   1.000
_cell.angle_alpha   90.00
_cell.angle_beta   90.00
_cell.angle_gamma   90.00
#
_symmetry.space_group_name_H-M   'P 1'
#
loop_
_entity.id
_entity.type
_entity.pdbx_description
1 polymer ?
#
loop_
_entity_poly.entity_id
_entity_poly.type
_entity_poly.pdbx_seq_one_letter_code
_entity_poly.pdbx_strand_id
1 'polypeptide(L)'
;MNNILSQIVERKVREVTLAKEQCSLKELDRMAENAPAPRSLRHSLLHTPGGIISEFKRRSPSKGWIAEKARVEDIIPQYESHGAAALSILTDGEGFGGALQDVRTARPLTSLPILRKDFVVDEFQLLEARAAGADVCLLIAAVLGKSRCHELARTAHSLGLEVLLEIHSEEELDAWSPEVDVIGVNNRDLRTFRTDPANSHRLFPALPKESVPISESGILSPEIARELQTTGFQGFLIGEAFMATAAPGEALAHFINGLGI
;
A
#
# COMPACT_ATOMS: atom_id res chain seq x y z
N MET A 1 10.10 26.42 -1.01
CA MET A 1 10.70 25.39 -0.13
C MET A 1 10.60 24.07 -0.85
N ASN A 2 11.72 23.40 -1.12
CA ASN A 2 11.68 22.06 -1.73
C ASN A 2 11.07 21.08 -0.71
N ASN A 3 9.82 20.72 -0.93
CA ASN A 3 9.15 19.71 -0.15
C ASN A 3 9.68 18.33 -0.56
N ILE A 4 9.99 17.44 0.38
CA ILE A 4 10.53 16.10 0.11
C ILE A 4 9.63 15.30 -0.83
N LEU A 5 8.31 15.49 -0.73
CA LEU A 5 7.33 14.86 -1.62
C LEU A 5 7.55 15.28 -3.07
N SER A 6 7.79 16.57 -3.34
CA SER A 6 8.07 17.07 -4.68
C SER A 6 9.35 16.44 -5.25
N GLN A 7 10.40 16.29 -4.42
CA GLN A 7 11.65 15.65 -4.85
C GLN A 7 11.44 14.16 -5.20
N ILE A 8 10.63 13.46 -4.40
CA ILE A 8 10.27 12.06 -4.68
C ILE A 8 9.51 11.96 -6.01
N VAL A 9 8.52 12.83 -6.23
CA VAL A 9 7.74 12.85 -7.48
C VAL A 9 8.63 13.14 -8.69
N GLU A 10 9.48 14.17 -8.62
CA GLU A 10 10.43 14.50 -9.71
C GLU A 10 11.37 13.34 -10.03
N ARG A 11 11.88 12.66 -9.00
CA ARG A 11 12.70 11.46 -9.19
C ARG A 11 11.88 10.36 -9.86
N LYS A 12 10.66 10.09 -9.38
CA LYS A 12 9.80 9.05 -9.91
C LYS A 12 9.45 9.28 -11.39
N VAL A 13 9.17 10.52 -11.78
CA VAL A 13 8.95 10.88 -13.20
C VAL A 13 10.18 10.51 -14.05
N ARG A 14 11.39 10.78 -13.55
CA ARG A 14 12.63 10.39 -14.27
C ARG A 14 12.80 8.87 -14.34
N GLU A 15 12.54 8.15 -13.23
CA GLU A 15 12.57 6.68 -13.19
C GLU A 15 11.62 6.06 -14.22
N VAL A 16 10.38 6.55 -14.27
CA VAL A 16 9.37 6.09 -15.23
C VAL A 16 9.78 6.39 -16.67
N THR A 17 10.33 7.57 -16.93
CA THR A 17 10.83 7.92 -18.27
C THR A 17 11.90 6.94 -18.75
N LEU A 18 12.88 6.63 -17.89
CA LEU A 18 13.92 5.65 -18.19
C LEU A 18 13.36 4.23 -18.35
N ALA A 19 12.39 3.84 -17.53
CA ALA A 19 11.75 2.53 -17.63
C ALA A 19 10.99 2.35 -18.96
N LYS A 20 10.32 3.40 -19.44
CA LYS A 20 9.65 3.41 -20.76
C LYS A 20 10.63 3.25 -21.93
N GLU A 21 11.87 3.71 -21.78
CA GLU A 21 12.91 3.51 -22.80
C GLU A 21 13.46 2.07 -22.81
N GLN A 22 13.40 1.38 -21.66
CA GLN A 22 14.00 0.06 -21.47
C GLN A 22 13.02 -1.09 -21.72
N CYS A 23 11.72 -0.84 -21.59
CA CYS A 23 10.68 -1.86 -21.74
C CYS A 23 9.57 -1.37 -22.67
N SER A 24 9.26 -2.16 -23.71
CA SER A 24 8.17 -1.81 -24.63
C SER A 24 6.81 -2.04 -23.98
N LEU A 25 5.86 -1.13 -24.23
CA LEU A 25 4.47 -1.29 -23.78
C LEU A 25 3.89 -2.64 -24.22
N LYS A 26 4.16 -3.08 -25.48
CA LYS A 26 3.68 -4.37 -26.00
C LYS A 26 4.20 -5.56 -25.21
N GLU A 27 5.42 -5.49 -24.68
CA GLU A 27 5.97 -6.55 -23.84
C GLU A 27 5.33 -6.55 -22.46
N LEU A 28 5.13 -5.38 -21.86
CA LEU A 28 4.41 -5.24 -20.59
C LEU A 28 2.95 -5.71 -20.71
N ASP A 29 2.24 -5.34 -21.77
CA ASP A 29 0.88 -5.81 -22.04
C ASP A 29 0.83 -7.35 -22.06
N ARG A 30 1.72 -7.99 -22.81
CA ARG A 30 1.81 -9.45 -22.86
C ARG A 30 2.11 -10.07 -21.49
N MET A 31 2.97 -9.44 -20.68
CA MET A 31 3.25 -9.91 -19.33
C MET A 31 2.03 -9.74 -18.42
N ALA A 32 1.31 -8.63 -18.54
CA ALA A 32 0.10 -8.34 -17.78
C ALA A 32 -1.04 -9.34 -18.12
N GLU A 33 -1.23 -9.66 -19.40
CA GLU A 33 -2.19 -10.67 -19.85
C GLU A 33 -1.88 -12.07 -19.30
N ASN A 34 -0.60 -12.43 -19.18
CA ASN A 34 -0.15 -13.72 -18.65
C ASN A 34 -0.02 -13.75 -17.12
N ALA A 35 -0.16 -12.62 -16.44
CA ALA A 35 -0.11 -12.58 -14.99
C ALA A 35 -1.37 -13.25 -14.38
N PRO A 36 -1.27 -13.84 -13.18
CA PRO A 36 -2.44 -14.42 -12.50
C PRO A 36 -3.60 -13.44 -12.38
N ALA A 37 -4.84 -13.93 -12.38
CA ALA A 37 -6.00 -13.08 -12.14
C ALA A 37 -5.84 -12.32 -10.81
N PRO A 38 -6.12 -11.01 -10.78
CA PRO A 38 -6.01 -10.22 -9.56
C PRO A 38 -6.95 -10.70 -8.45
N ARG A 39 -6.50 -10.57 -7.22
CA ARG A 39 -7.26 -10.89 -6.01
C ARG A 39 -7.78 -9.61 -5.38
N SER A 40 -8.97 -9.66 -4.81
CA SER A 40 -9.61 -8.48 -4.22
C SER A 40 -9.07 -8.18 -2.82
N LEU A 41 -8.45 -7.03 -2.65
CA LEU A 41 -8.10 -6.46 -1.35
C LEU A 41 -9.36 -6.14 -0.56
N ARG A 42 -10.35 -5.49 -1.22
CA ARG A 42 -11.63 -5.17 -0.62
C ARG A 42 -12.30 -6.41 -0.01
N HIS A 43 -12.39 -7.49 -0.78
CA HIS A 43 -12.96 -8.75 -0.29
C HIS A 43 -12.16 -9.31 0.88
N SER A 44 -10.85 -9.34 0.77
CA SER A 44 -9.98 -9.89 1.81
C SER A 44 -10.11 -9.12 3.13
N LEU A 45 -10.13 -7.78 3.10
CA LEU A 45 -10.29 -6.94 4.29
C LEU A 45 -11.62 -7.19 5.02
N LEU A 46 -12.70 -7.40 4.26
CA LEU A 46 -14.03 -7.60 4.83
C LEU A 46 -14.25 -9.01 5.38
N HIS A 47 -13.43 -9.99 5.00
CA HIS A 47 -13.62 -11.40 5.36
C HIS A 47 -12.49 -12.00 6.20
N THR A 48 -11.36 -11.29 6.35
CA THR A 48 -10.26 -11.74 7.21
C THR A 48 -10.31 -11.00 8.54
N PRO A 49 -10.44 -11.70 9.66
CA PRO A 49 -10.44 -11.08 10.98
C PRO A 49 -9.23 -10.16 11.18
N GLY A 50 -9.47 -8.97 11.74
CA GLY A 50 -8.45 -7.96 11.98
C GLY A 50 -8.07 -7.08 10.80
N GLY A 51 -8.24 -7.53 9.56
CA GLY A 51 -8.00 -6.73 8.36
C GLY A 51 -6.56 -6.21 8.23
N ILE A 52 -5.54 -6.99 8.64
CA ILE A 52 -4.15 -6.53 8.65
C ILE A 52 -3.52 -6.64 7.25
N ILE A 53 -3.13 -5.50 6.69
CA ILE A 53 -2.25 -5.43 5.50
C ILE A 53 -0.81 -5.37 6.02
N SER A 54 -0.09 -6.50 5.91
CA SER A 54 1.28 -6.60 6.41
C SER A 54 2.26 -6.04 5.40
N GLU A 55 3.00 -4.98 5.78
CA GLU A 55 3.92 -4.30 4.87
C GLU A 55 5.33 -4.88 4.96
N PHE A 56 5.86 -5.28 3.81
CA PHE A 56 7.28 -5.59 3.63
C PHE A 56 8.04 -4.33 3.25
N LYS A 57 8.91 -3.88 4.15
CA LYS A 57 9.67 -2.65 4.01
C LYS A 57 11.05 -2.76 4.64
N ARG A 58 12.10 -2.53 3.85
CA ARG A 58 13.48 -2.59 4.33
C ARG A 58 13.98 -1.26 4.92
N ARG A 59 13.46 -0.14 4.43
CA ARG A 59 13.92 1.21 4.78
C ARG A 59 12.76 2.20 4.87
N SER A 60 12.94 3.29 5.58
CA SER A 60 12.04 4.45 5.50
C SER A 60 12.82 5.76 5.53
N PRO A 61 12.30 6.85 4.90
CA PRO A 61 12.97 8.16 4.93
C PRO A 61 13.20 8.70 6.33
N SER A 62 12.31 8.39 7.27
CA SER A 62 12.37 8.89 8.65
C SER A 62 13.31 8.10 9.57
N LYS A 63 13.59 6.82 9.28
CA LYS A 63 14.36 5.93 10.17
C LYS A 63 15.58 5.29 9.51
N GLY A 64 15.77 5.48 8.21
CA GLY A 64 16.82 4.77 7.46
C GLY A 64 16.51 3.28 7.35
N TRP A 65 17.53 2.44 7.38
CA TRP A 65 17.40 0.98 7.30
C TRP A 65 16.74 0.41 8.54
N ILE A 66 15.65 -0.33 8.34
CA ILE A 66 14.87 -1.04 9.38
C ILE A 66 15.27 -2.52 9.36
N ALA A 67 15.28 -3.13 8.16
CA ALA A 67 15.57 -4.54 7.96
C ALA A 67 16.31 -4.73 6.60
N GLU A 68 17.52 -4.19 6.49
CA GLU A 68 18.28 -4.11 5.21
C GLU A 68 18.44 -5.47 4.53
N LYS A 69 18.66 -6.53 5.32
CA LYS A 69 18.91 -7.89 4.81
C LYS A 69 17.65 -8.74 4.68
N ALA A 70 16.45 -8.16 4.94
CA ALA A 70 15.20 -8.90 4.84
C ALA A 70 14.93 -9.34 3.40
N ARG A 71 14.54 -10.61 3.25
CA ARG A 71 14.21 -11.21 1.97
C ARG A 71 12.71 -11.48 1.90
N VAL A 72 12.15 -11.24 0.73
CA VAL A 72 10.73 -11.49 0.45
C VAL A 72 10.37 -12.95 0.71
N GLU A 73 11.23 -13.85 0.26
CA GLU A 73 11.04 -15.30 0.37
C GLU A 73 10.93 -15.79 1.83
N ASP A 74 11.57 -15.07 2.75
CA ASP A 74 11.58 -15.44 4.16
C ASP A 74 10.37 -14.85 4.91
N ILE A 75 9.89 -13.68 4.51
CA ILE A 75 8.88 -12.91 5.26
C ILE A 75 7.45 -13.15 4.74
N ILE A 76 7.26 -13.18 3.43
CA ILE A 76 5.90 -13.23 2.84
C ILE A 76 5.12 -14.48 3.25
N PRO A 77 5.71 -15.71 3.21
CA PRO A 77 5.01 -16.92 3.67
C PRO A 77 4.64 -16.85 5.16
N GLN A 78 5.48 -16.19 5.98
CA GLN A 78 5.18 -16.01 7.39
C GLN A 78 3.99 -15.07 7.61
N TYR A 79 3.90 -13.95 6.88
CA TYR A 79 2.76 -13.05 6.98
C TYR A 79 1.45 -13.77 6.63
N GLU A 80 1.42 -14.55 5.55
CA GLU A 80 0.24 -15.32 5.19
C GLU A 80 -0.12 -16.37 6.25
N SER A 81 0.84 -17.17 6.71
CA SER A 81 0.60 -18.22 7.71
C SER A 81 0.18 -17.69 9.08
N HIS A 82 0.48 -16.43 9.39
CA HIS A 82 0.10 -15.78 10.64
C HIS A 82 -1.11 -14.84 10.53
N GLY A 83 -1.88 -14.92 9.44
CA GLY A 83 -3.21 -14.32 9.34
C GLY A 83 -3.24 -12.90 8.77
N ALA A 84 -2.25 -12.48 7.98
CA ALA A 84 -2.38 -11.26 7.19
C ALA A 84 -3.60 -11.33 6.26
N ALA A 85 -4.36 -10.25 6.12
CA ALA A 85 -5.43 -10.13 5.14
C ALA A 85 -4.86 -9.84 3.74
N ALA A 86 -3.79 -9.08 3.66
CA ALA A 86 -3.13 -8.71 2.42
C ALA A 86 -1.66 -8.34 2.69
N LEU A 87 -0.92 -8.16 1.62
CA LEU A 87 0.48 -7.76 1.64
C LEU A 87 0.65 -6.40 0.98
N SER A 88 1.46 -5.54 1.59
CA SER A 88 1.95 -4.30 0.99
C SER A 88 3.44 -4.44 0.73
N ILE A 89 3.89 -4.27 -0.51
CA ILE A 89 5.29 -4.43 -0.88
C ILE A 89 5.82 -3.12 -1.43
N LEU A 90 6.77 -2.51 -0.73
CA LEU A 90 7.44 -1.29 -1.18
C LEU A 90 8.26 -1.59 -2.43
N THR A 91 8.07 -0.77 -3.48
CA THR A 91 8.83 -0.89 -4.72
C THR A 91 9.68 0.34 -5.03
N ASP A 92 9.60 1.40 -4.22
CA ASP A 92 10.49 2.56 -4.31
C ASP A 92 11.89 2.22 -3.77
N GLY A 93 12.92 2.35 -4.61
CA GLY A 93 14.29 1.93 -4.29
C GLY A 93 14.98 2.89 -3.32
N GLU A 94 15.13 4.15 -3.71
CA GLU A 94 15.95 5.13 -2.97
C GLU A 94 15.40 5.45 -1.58
N GLY A 95 14.08 5.64 -1.46
CA GLY A 95 13.47 6.01 -0.18
C GLY A 95 13.23 4.82 0.74
N PHE A 96 12.87 3.66 0.18
CA PHE A 96 12.31 2.55 0.95
C PHE A 96 13.07 1.23 0.80
N GLY A 97 14.11 1.17 -0.04
CA GLY A 97 14.90 -0.04 -0.26
C GLY A 97 14.12 -1.17 -0.94
N GLY A 98 13.06 -0.81 -1.68
CA GLY A 98 12.20 -1.74 -2.40
C GLY A 98 12.59 -1.91 -3.86
N ALA A 99 11.95 -2.86 -4.52
CA ALA A 99 12.07 -3.09 -5.96
C ALA A 99 10.82 -3.76 -6.51
N LEU A 100 10.47 -3.49 -7.77
CA LEU A 100 9.37 -4.19 -8.44
C LEU A 100 9.60 -5.71 -8.49
N GLN A 101 10.87 -6.13 -8.49
CA GLN A 101 11.25 -7.54 -8.40
C GLN A 101 10.75 -8.21 -7.11
N ASP A 102 10.61 -7.47 -6.00
CA ASP A 102 10.07 -8.00 -4.75
C ASP A 102 8.61 -8.47 -4.91
N VAL A 103 7.80 -7.74 -5.71
CA VAL A 103 6.42 -8.16 -6.05
C VAL A 103 6.43 -9.43 -6.89
N ARG A 104 7.28 -9.51 -7.92
CA ARG A 104 7.42 -10.70 -8.77
C ARG A 104 7.84 -11.93 -7.97
N THR A 105 8.76 -11.73 -7.02
CA THR A 105 9.24 -12.80 -6.13
C THR A 105 8.16 -13.23 -5.14
N ALA A 106 7.38 -12.29 -4.60
CA ALA A 106 6.30 -12.57 -3.66
C ALA A 106 5.13 -13.32 -4.30
N ARG A 107 4.77 -12.98 -5.55
CA ARG A 107 3.53 -13.47 -6.16
C ARG A 107 3.34 -14.99 -6.14
N PRO A 108 4.33 -15.84 -6.48
CA PRO A 108 4.20 -17.29 -6.41
C PRO A 108 4.22 -17.85 -4.98
N LEU A 109 4.57 -17.07 -3.98
CA LEU A 109 4.74 -17.50 -2.58
C LEU A 109 3.49 -17.27 -1.72
N THR A 110 2.45 -16.64 -2.26
CA THR A 110 1.26 -16.26 -1.47
C THR A 110 -0.02 -16.33 -2.28
N SER A 111 -1.12 -16.62 -1.60
CA SER A 111 -2.47 -16.51 -2.14
C SER A 111 -3.15 -15.18 -1.79
N LEU A 112 -2.52 -14.34 -0.97
CA LEU A 112 -3.07 -13.06 -0.54
C LEU A 112 -3.01 -11.99 -1.64
N PRO A 113 -3.89 -10.98 -1.60
CA PRO A 113 -3.75 -9.78 -2.42
C PRO A 113 -2.43 -9.05 -2.13
N ILE A 114 -1.76 -8.57 -3.20
CA ILE A 114 -0.53 -7.79 -3.11
C ILE A 114 -0.77 -6.35 -3.56
N LEU A 115 -0.58 -5.40 -2.67
CA LEU A 115 -0.50 -3.98 -2.97
C LEU A 115 0.92 -3.61 -3.41
N ARG A 116 1.09 -3.07 -4.63
CA ARG A 116 2.31 -2.35 -5.00
C ARG A 116 2.33 -1.00 -4.30
N LYS A 117 3.16 -0.85 -3.27
CA LYS A 117 3.32 0.40 -2.52
C LYS A 117 4.43 1.23 -3.16
N ASP A 118 4.03 2.20 -3.99
CA ASP A 118 4.93 3.10 -4.73
C ASP A 118 4.27 4.46 -4.93
N PHE A 119 5.04 5.45 -5.38
CA PHE A 119 4.52 6.74 -5.85
C PHE A 119 4.10 6.59 -7.32
N VAL A 120 2.86 6.24 -7.56
CA VAL A 120 2.31 6.13 -8.91
C VAL A 120 2.04 7.53 -9.46
N VAL A 121 2.62 7.84 -10.62
CA VAL A 121 2.47 9.13 -11.32
C VAL A 121 2.05 8.95 -12.78
N ASP A 122 2.16 7.72 -13.30
CA ASP A 122 1.97 7.40 -14.72
C ASP A 122 1.29 6.02 -14.90
N GLU A 123 0.50 5.86 -15.97
CA GLU A 123 -0.19 4.60 -16.31
C GLU A 123 0.78 3.45 -16.56
N PHE A 124 1.98 3.75 -17.02
CA PHE A 124 3.03 2.75 -17.21
C PHE A 124 3.30 1.96 -15.94
N GLN A 125 3.30 2.63 -14.77
CA GLN A 125 3.51 1.95 -13.48
C GLN A 125 2.34 1.02 -13.12
N LEU A 126 1.12 1.32 -13.56
CA LEU A 126 -0.03 0.42 -13.36
C LEU A 126 0.12 -0.85 -14.19
N LEU A 127 0.55 -0.71 -15.43
CA LEU A 127 0.84 -1.85 -16.30
C LEU A 127 2.01 -2.69 -15.77
N GLU A 128 3.09 -2.05 -15.26
CA GLU A 128 4.17 -2.74 -14.58
C GLU A 128 3.68 -3.50 -13.34
N ALA A 129 2.79 -2.89 -12.53
CA ALA A 129 2.21 -3.52 -11.34
C ALA A 129 1.45 -4.79 -11.72
N ARG A 130 0.58 -4.69 -12.73
CA ARG A 130 -0.18 -5.83 -13.25
C ARG A 130 0.73 -6.93 -13.80
N ALA A 131 1.73 -6.55 -14.60
CA ALA A 131 2.71 -7.47 -15.18
C ALA A 131 3.61 -8.15 -14.13
N ALA A 132 3.84 -7.48 -12.98
CA ALA A 132 4.57 -8.05 -11.85
C ALA A 132 3.73 -8.98 -10.97
N GLY A 133 2.40 -9.02 -11.17
CA GLY A 133 1.47 -9.84 -10.39
C GLY A 133 0.94 -9.15 -9.13
N ALA A 134 0.98 -7.81 -9.07
CA ALA A 134 0.24 -7.05 -8.07
C ALA A 134 -1.27 -7.12 -8.36
N ASP A 135 -2.05 -6.98 -7.31
CA ASP A 135 -3.51 -7.01 -7.35
C ASP A 135 -4.10 -5.62 -7.14
N VAL A 136 -3.33 -4.74 -6.47
CA VAL A 136 -3.76 -3.42 -6.02
C VAL A 136 -2.67 -2.40 -6.30
N CYS A 137 -3.05 -1.21 -6.71
CA CYS A 137 -2.14 -0.06 -6.80
C CYS A 137 -2.48 1.01 -5.77
N LEU A 138 -1.46 1.78 -5.38
CA LEU A 138 -1.59 2.96 -4.51
C LEU A 138 -1.73 4.21 -5.35
N LEU A 139 -2.77 5.01 -5.09
CA LEU A 139 -2.88 6.38 -5.56
C LEU A 139 -2.84 7.34 -4.38
N ILE A 140 -1.94 8.30 -4.38
CA ILE A 140 -1.76 9.27 -3.27
C ILE A 140 -2.37 10.60 -3.69
N ALA A 141 -3.48 10.99 -3.05
CA ALA A 141 -4.22 12.19 -3.40
C ALA A 141 -3.37 13.47 -3.32
N ALA A 142 -2.53 13.59 -2.29
CA ALA A 142 -1.60 14.72 -2.11
C ALA A 142 -0.57 14.86 -3.26
N VAL A 143 -0.28 13.77 -3.98
CA VAL A 143 0.67 13.73 -5.12
C VAL A 143 -0.04 14.07 -6.42
N LEU A 144 -1.20 13.47 -6.64
CA LEU A 144 -1.85 13.41 -7.94
C LEU A 144 -2.92 14.49 -8.13
N GLY A 145 -3.58 14.88 -7.04
CA GLY A 145 -4.79 15.68 -7.10
C GLY A 145 -5.96 14.94 -7.75
N LYS A 146 -7.14 15.54 -7.69
CA LYS A 146 -8.42 14.95 -8.10
C LYS A 146 -8.40 14.33 -9.49
N SER A 147 -8.11 15.15 -10.51
CA SER A 147 -8.28 14.72 -11.93
C SER A 147 -7.36 13.54 -12.27
N ARG A 148 -6.11 13.56 -11.78
CA ARG A 148 -5.16 12.50 -12.07
C ARG A 148 -5.48 11.23 -11.30
N CYS A 149 -5.99 11.33 -10.05
CA CYS A 149 -6.49 10.17 -9.31
C CYS A 149 -7.62 9.47 -10.08
N HIS A 150 -8.63 10.21 -10.55
CA HIS A 150 -9.74 9.64 -11.30
C HIS A 150 -9.30 8.98 -12.63
N GLU A 151 -8.35 9.57 -13.34
CA GLU A 151 -7.80 9.02 -14.56
C GLU A 151 -7.07 7.70 -14.30
N LEU A 152 -6.13 7.70 -13.33
CA LEU A 152 -5.34 6.52 -12.99
C LEU A 152 -6.21 5.42 -12.37
N ALA A 153 -7.24 5.74 -11.58
CA ALA A 153 -8.16 4.76 -11.03
C ALA A 153 -8.92 4.01 -12.13
N ARG A 154 -9.44 4.72 -13.14
CA ARG A 154 -10.07 4.07 -14.31
C ARG A 154 -9.10 3.19 -15.08
N THR A 155 -7.87 3.65 -15.29
CA THR A 155 -6.83 2.85 -15.94
C THR A 155 -6.51 1.60 -15.13
N ALA A 156 -6.36 1.70 -13.80
CA ALA A 156 -6.14 0.57 -12.91
C ALA A 156 -7.24 -0.49 -13.05
N HIS A 157 -8.50 -0.07 -12.98
CA HIS A 157 -9.66 -0.96 -13.16
C HIS A 157 -9.68 -1.62 -14.56
N SER A 158 -9.31 -0.91 -15.63
CA SER A 158 -9.22 -1.49 -16.98
C SER A 158 -8.16 -2.60 -17.06
N LEU A 159 -7.16 -2.58 -16.19
CA LEU A 159 -6.13 -3.61 -16.03
C LEU A 159 -6.52 -4.70 -15.02
N GLY A 160 -7.68 -4.59 -14.38
CA GLY A 160 -8.17 -5.49 -13.34
C GLY A 160 -7.53 -5.25 -11.95
N LEU A 161 -6.79 -4.16 -11.78
CA LEU A 161 -6.23 -3.78 -10.46
C LEU A 161 -7.28 -3.08 -9.61
N GLU A 162 -7.35 -3.40 -8.33
CA GLU A 162 -8.03 -2.57 -7.33
C GLU A 162 -7.19 -1.35 -6.97
N VAL A 163 -7.86 -0.33 -6.43
CA VAL A 163 -7.26 0.96 -6.07
C VAL A 163 -7.35 1.21 -4.57
N LEU A 164 -6.21 1.42 -3.92
CA LEU A 164 -6.11 2.05 -2.61
C LEU A 164 -5.82 3.54 -2.81
N LEU A 165 -6.77 4.40 -2.45
CA LEU A 165 -6.58 5.86 -2.42
C LEU A 165 -6.08 6.27 -1.04
N GLU A 166 -4.86 6.79 -0.95
CA GLU A 166 -4.29 7.34 0.28
C GLU A 166 -4.61 8.83 0.41
N ILE A 167 -5.15 9.22 1.56
CA ILE A 167 -5.47 10.61 1.92
C ILE A 167 -4.88 11.00 3.27
N HIS A 168 -4.62 12.30 3.47
CA HIS A 168 -4.09 12.89 4.71
C HIS A 168 -5.01 13.96 5.30
N SER A 169 -5.91 14.52 4.51
CA SER A 169 -6.82 15.60 4.90
C SER A 169 -8.19 15.45 4.26
N GLU A 170 -9.17 16.21 4.77
CA GLU A 170 -10.54 16.20 4.25
C GLU A 170 -10.63 16.79 2.83
N GLU A 171 -9.78 17.77 2.53
CA GLU A 171 -9.71 18.38 1.19
C GLU A 171 -9.31 17.39 0.10
N GLU A 172 -8.56 16.33 0.48
CA GLU A 172 -8.13 15.29 -0.45
C GLU A 172 -9.23 14.27 -0.78
N LEU A 173 -10.37 14.31 -0.08
CA LEU A 173 -11.53 13.45 -0.36
C LEU A 173 -12.16 13.71 -1.74
N ASP A 174 -11.93 14.88 -2.33
CA ASP A 174 -12.41 15.17 -3.68
C ASP A 174 -11.71 14.31 -4.77
N ALA A 175 -10.61 13.65 -4.42
CA ALA A 175 -9.93 12.66 -5.27
C ALA A 175 -10.61 11.28 -5.26
N TRP A 176 -11.56 11.04 -4.36
CA TRP A 176 -12.35 9.80 -4.36
C TRP A 176 -13.26 9.71 -5.60
N SER A 177 -13.43 8.50 -6.11
CA SER A 177 -14.37 8.17 -7.18
C SER A 177 -14.85 6.72 -7.01
N PRO A 178 -15.93 6.31 -7.71
CA PRO A 178 -16.45 4.93 -7.62
C PRO A 178 -15.44 3.83 -8.00
N GLU A 179 -14.36 4.19 -8.68
CA GLU A 179 -13.25 3.28 -9.01
C GLU A 179 -12.24 3.11 -7.85
N VAL A 180 -12.46 3.76 -6.71
CA VAL A 180 -11.64 3.55 -5.50
C VAL A 180 -12.26 2.45 -4.66
N ASP A 181 -11.55 1.33 -4.50
CA ASP A 181 -12.03 0.15 -3.76
C ASP A 181 -11.80 0.26 -2.26
N VAL A 182 -10.68 0.84 -1.88
CA VAL A 182 -10.24 1.03 -0.49
C VAL A 182 -9.74 2.46 -0.31
N ILE A 183 -10.12 3.11 0.79
CA ILE A 183 -9.62 4.43 1.16
C ILE A 183 -8.73 4.32 2.39
N GLY A 184 -7.49 4.78 2.27
CA GLY A 184 -6.49 4.76 3.35
C GLY A 184 -6.29 6.15 3.95
N VAL A 185 -6.55 6.28 5.25
CA VAL A 185 -6.18 7.48 6.00
C VAL A 185 -4.76 7.31 6.52
N ASN A 186 -3.82 8.05 5.93
CA ASN A 186 -2.44 8.04 6.40
C ASN A 186 -2.24 9.03 7.54
N ASN A 187 -1.89 8.50 8.71
CA ASN A 187 -1.64 9.28 9.93
C ASN A 187 -0.28 10.00 9.92
N ARG A 188 0.56 9.77 8.90
CA ARG A 188 1.85 10.44 8.75
C ARG A 188 1.76 11.63 7.83
N ASP A 189 2.02 12.82 8.36
CA ASP A 189 2.19 14.02 7.54
C ASP A 189 3.46 13.87 6.68
N LEU A 190 3.30 13.89 5.35
CA LEU A 190 4.40 13.69 4.40
C LEU A 190 5.40 14.86 4.35
N ARG A 191 5.06 16.00 4.95
CA ARG A 191 5.94 17.19 4.99
C ARG A 191 6.83 17.19 6.23
N THR A 192 6.26 16.76 7.38
CA THR A 192 6.93 16.83 8.69
C THR A 192 7.38 15.47 9.22
N PHE A 193 6.90 14.37 8.61
CA PHE A 193 7.04 12.98 9.07
C PHE A 193 6.48 12.72 10.47
N ARG A 194 5.74 13.66 11.06
CA ARG A 194 5.01 13.40 12.30
C ARG A 194 3.85 12.46 12.04
N THR A 195 3.66 11.53 12.95
CA THR A 195 2.59 10.55 12.90
C THR A 195 1.62 10.79 14.06
N ASP A 196 0.33 10.92 13.76
CA ASP A 196 -0.73 11.16 14.73
C ASP A 196 -1.97 10.31 14.40
N PRO A 197 -2.18 9.14 15.07
CA PRO A 197 -3.34 8.28 14.83
C PRO A 197 -4.70 8.98 15.04
N ALA A 198 -4.75 10.10 15.77
CA ALA A 198 -5.96 10.90 15.89
C ALA A 198 -6.44 11.47 14.54
N ASN A 199 -5.58 11.51 13.51
CA ASN A 199 -5.99 11.92 12.16
C ASN A 199 -7.08 10.99 11.59
N SER A 200 -6.92 9.67 11.77
CA SER A 200 -7.92 8.69 11.35
C SER A 200 -9.27 8.95 12.00
N HIS A 201 -9.32 9.20 13.31
CA HIS A 201 -10.57 9.52 14.01
C HIS A 201 -11.22 10.81 13.49
N ARG A 202 -10.42 11.84 13.16
CA ARG A 202 -10.93 13.12 12.64
C ARG A 202 -11.54 12.98 11.26
N LEU A 203 -10.92 12.20 10.37
CA LEU A 203 -11.36 12.07 8.98
C LEU A 203 -12.47 11.04 8.79
N PHE A 204 -12.60 10.06 9.67
CA PHE A 204 -13.56 8.97 9.51
C PHE A 204 -15.00 9.43 9.23
N PRO A 205 -15.57 10.44 9.92
CA PRO A 205 -16.95 10.88 9.66
C PRO A 205 -17.21 11.43 8.25
N ALA A 206 -16.15 11.88 7.56
CA ALA A 206 -16.24 12.45 6.22
C ALA A 206 -15.98 11.40 5.11
N LEU A 207 -15.54 10.18 5.46
CA LEU A 207 -15.23 9.15 4.47
C LEU A 207 -16.49 8.69 3.71
N PRO A 208 -16.37 8.41 2.39
CA PRO A 208 -17.46 7.86 1.61
C PRO A 208 -17.93 6.51 2.17
N LYS A 209 -19.24 6.34 2.35
CA LYS A 209 -19.82 5.13 2.96
C LYS A 209 -19.67 3.88 2.11
N GLU A 210 -19.46 4.06 0.82
CA GLU A 210 -19.29 2.98 -0.16
C GLU A 210 -17.86 2.41 -0.18
N SER A 211 -16.90 3.15 0.40
CA SER A 211 -15.50 2.73 0.47
C SER A 211 -15.25 1.78 1.65
N VAL A 212 -14.18 0.99 1.56
CA VAL A 212 -13.63 0.25 2.70
C VAL A 212 -12.53 1.11 3.33
N PRO A 213 -12.75 1.67 4.55
CA PRO A 213 -11.78 2.53 5.18
C PRO A 213 -10.68 1.72 5.87
N ILE A 214 -9.42 2.08 5.62
CA ILE A 214 -8.26 1.57 6.37
C ILE A 214 -7.48 2.72 6.98
N SER A 215 -6.76 2.44 8.07
CA SER A 215 -5.82 3.38 8.70
C SER A 215 -4.39 2.93 8.45
N GLU A 216 -3.51 3.91 8.19
CA GLU A 216 -2.10 3.69 7.86
C GLU A 216 -1.20 4.53 8.77
N SER A 217 -0.03 4.00 9.09
CA SER A 217 1.00 4.64 9.91
C SER A 217 0.60 4.85 11.38
N GLY A 218 1.57 4.65 12.28
CA GLY A 218 1.40 4.90 13.71
C GLY A 218 0.59 3.87 14.48
N ILE A 219 0.21 2.77 13.85
CA ILE A 219 -0.53 1.68 14.49
C ILE A 219 0.51 0.71 15.09
N LEU A 220 0.95 1.02 16.31
CA LEU A 220 2.08 0.33 16.93
C LEU A 220 1.63 -0.76 17.92
N SER A 221 0.35 -0.81 18.27
CA SER A 221 -0.18 -1.80 19.21
C SER A 221 -1.61 -2.23 18.84
N PRO A 222 -2.04 -3.41 19.30
CA PRO A 222 -3.42 -3.89 19.10
C PRO A 222 -4.47 -2.96 19.72
N GLU A 223 -4.16 -2.24 20.80
CA GLU A 223 -5.06 -1.28 21.46
C GLU A 223 -5.46 -0.17 20.49
N ILE A 224 -4.47 0.44 19.80
CA ILE A 224 -4.72 1.50 18.81
C ILE A 224 -5.59 0.95 17.67
N ALA A 225 -5.30 -0.26 17.20
CA ALA A 225 -6.12 -0.86 16.13
C ALA A 225 -7.56 -1.12 16.59
N ARG A 226 -7.78 -1.61 17.82
CA ARG A 226 -9.12 -1.81 18.40
C ARG A 226 -9.90 -0.50 18.53
N GLU A 227 -9.26 0.58 18.97
CA GLU A 227 -9.88 1.90 19.01
C GLU A 227 -10.34 2.36 17.62
N LEU A 228 -9.50 2.19 16.61
CA LEU A 228 -9.82 2.50 15.22
C LEU A 228 -10.92 1.58 14.65
N GLN A 229 -10.94 0.29 15.01
CA GLN A 229 -12.05 -0.62 14.67
C GLN A 229 -13.38 -0.15 15.27
N THR A 230 -13.36 0.31 16.52
CA THR A 230 -14.55 0.87 17.18
C THR A 230 -15.04 2.14 16.47
N THR A 231 -14.15 2.91 15.85
CA THR A 231 -14.49 4.06 15.01
C THR A 231 -15.17 3.61 13.70
N GLY A 232 -14.81 2.43 13.17
CA GLY A 232 -15.40 1.85 11.95
C GLY A 232 -14.39 1.47 10.87
N PHE A 233 -13.08 1.62 11.12
CA PHE A 233 -12.05 1.17 10.20
C PHE A 233 -12.09 -0.35 10.03
N GLN A 234 -11.97 -0.82 8.78
CA GLN A 234 -12.06 -2.23 8.40
C GLN A 234 -10.70 -2.89 8.20
N GLY A 235 -9.62 -2.10 8.19
CA GLY A 235 -8.28 -2.62 8.01
C GLY A 235 -7.19 -1.66 8.44
N PHE A 236 -5.97 -2.22 8.53
CA PHE A 236 -4.79 -1.52 9.04
C PHE A 236 -3.57 -1.89 8.21
N LEU A 237 -2.88 -0.88 7.65
CA LEU A 237 -1.60 -1.07 6.97
C LEU A 237 -0.48 -0.87 7.98
N ILE A 238 0.24 -1.97 8.29
CA ILE A 238 1.26 -2.03 9.35
C ILE A 238 2.55 -2.62 8.80
N GLY A 239 3.63 -1.88 8.90
CA GLY A 239 4.96 -2.34 8.48
C GLY A 239 5.99 -2.25 9.60
N GLU A 240 6.16 -1.06 10.17
CA GLU A 240 7.23 -0.78 11.13
C GLU A 240 7.15 -1.66 12.38
N ALA A 241 5.95 -1.86 12.94
CA ALA A 241 5.74 -2.67 14.13
C ALA A 241 6.18 -4.13 13.95
N PHE A 242 6.18 -4.63 12.71
CA PHE A 242 6.59 -6.00 12.40
C PHE A 242 8.05 -6.05 11.92
N MET A 243 8.38 -5.26 10.89
CA MET A 243 9.70 -5.30 10.24
C MET A 243 10.86 -4.83 11.14
N ALA A 244 10.59 -4.10 12.22
CA ALA A 244 11.61 -3.70 13.19
C ALA A 244 11.96 -4.82 14.20
N THR A 245 11.27 -5.96 14.16
CA THR A 245 11.53 -7.11 15.03
C THR A 245 12.44 -8.14 14.36
N ALA A 246 13.02 -9.03 15.14
CA ALA A 246 13.81 -10.14 14.62
C ALA A 246 12.93 -11.22 13.92
N ALA A 247 11.65 -11.28 14.23
CA ALA A 247 10.69 -12.26 13.73
C ALA A 247 9.37 -11.58 13.31
N PRO A 248 9.31 -10.95 12.12
CA PRO A 248 8.15 -10.18 11.66
C PRO A 248 6.83 -10.97 11.63
N GLY A 249 6.88 -12.26 11.27
CA GLY A 249 5.69 -13.13 11.26
C GLY A 249 5.14 -13.36 12.67
N GLU A 250 6.01 -13.62 13.65
CA GLU A 250 5.59 -13.78 15.05
C GLU A 250 5.04 -12.47 15.62
N ALA A 251 5.64 -11.33 15.25
CA ALA A 251 5.14 -10.02 15.65
C ALA A 251 3.72 -9.78 15.12
N LEU A 252 3.43 -10.17 13.88
CA LEU A 252 2.09 -10.14 13.33
C LEU A 252 1.13 -11.05 14.12
N ALA A 253 1.54 -12.32 14.39
CA ALA A 253 0.71 -13.25 15.16
C ALA A 253 0.37 -12.69 16.55
N HIS A 254 1.35 -12.14 17.26
CA HIS A 254 1.11 -11.50 18.56
C HIS A 254 0.16 -10.30 18.45
N PHE A 255 0.30 -9.50 17.38
CA PHE A 255 -0.58 -8.36 17.14
C PHE A 255 -2.03 -8.81 16.91
N ILE A 256 -2.26 -9.80 16.05
CA ILE A 256 -3.61 -10.34 15.78
C ILE A 256 -4.22 -10.95 17.03
N ASN A 257 -3.47 -11.76 17.79
CA ASN A 257 -3.93 -12.30 19.06
C ASN A 257 -4.33 -11.21 20.05
N GLY A 258 -3.57 -10.10 20.06
CA GLY A 258 -3.87 -8.91 20.88
C GLY A 258 -5.16 -8.18 20.47
N LEU A 259 -5.65 -8.37 19.23
CA LEU A 259 -6.96 -7.81 18.82
C LEU A 259 -8.13 -8.51 19.50
N GLY A 260 -7.96 -9.74 20.00
CA GLY A 260 -9.02 -10.49 20.70
C GLY A 260 -10.08 -11.08 19.76
N ILE A 261 -9.69 -11.38 18.53
CA ILE A 261 -10.55 -11.94 17.46
C ILE A 261 -10.15 -13.37 17.14
#